data_b986b2f58c09531b1a0d995e71104512
#
_entry.id   b986b2f58c09531b1a0d995e71104512
#
_cell.length_a   1.000
_cell.length_b   1.000
_cell.length_c   1.000
_cell.angle_alpha   90.00
_cell.angle_beta   90.00
_cell.angle_gamma   90.00
#
_symmetry.space_group_name_H-M   'P 1'
#
loop_
_entity.id
_entity.type
_entity.pdbx_description
1 polymer ?
#
loop_
_entity_poly.entity_id
_entity_poly.type
_entity_poly.pdbx_seq_one_letter_code
_entity_poly.pdbx_strand_id
1 'polypeptide(L)'
;DLRQHHLPFHDGTSKCKTAEVLELTERIRLAEAIVVATPIYVYDVSAAVKNFVDLTGRAWTDKAVGFLCAAGGSFSYMSILSIANSLMLDFRCLILPRFVYATSDDFVTDKISSSIKIKKYKK
;
A
#
# COMPACT_ATOMS: atom_id res chain seq x y z
N ASP A 1 -6.43 -6.88 6.32
CA ASP A 1 -6.73 -5.49 6.73
C ASP A 1 -5.89 -5.13 7.95
N LEU A 2 -5.04 -4.11 7.83
CA LEU A 2 -4.12 -3.72 8.92
C LEU A 2 -4.85 -3.24 10.19
N ARG A 3 -6.11 -2.84 10.10
CA ARG A 3 -6.94 -2.49 11.27
C ARG A 3 -7.25 -3.67 12.19
N GLN A 4 -7.09 -4.88 11.70
CA GLN A 4 -7.35 -6.12 12.45
C GLN A 4 -6.09 -6.62 13.18
N HIS A 5 -4.98 -5.89 13.07
CA HIS A 5 -3.68 -6.29 13.58
C HIS A 5 -3.13 -5.24 14.55
N HIS A 6 -2.60 -5.70 15.68
CA HIS A 6 -1.92 -4.86 16.65
C HIS A 6 -0.42 -4.77 16.33
N LEU A 7 -0.10 -3.92 15.35
CA LEU A 7 1.27 -3.74 14.91
C LEU A 7 1.98 -2.69 15.78
N PRO A 8 3.15 -3.01 16.36
CA PRO A 8 3.96 -2.02 17.04
C PRO A 8 4.51 -1.00 16.04
N PHE A 9 4.91 0.18 16.50
CA PHE A 9 5.72 1.05 15.67
C PHE A 9 7.12 0.46 15.53
N HIS A 10 7.68 0.54 14.33
CA HIS A 10 9.05 0.13 14.08
C HIS A 10 10.01 1.13 14.73
N ASP A 11 10.74 0.67 15.73
CA ASP A 11 11.69 1.48 16.51
C ASP A 11 13.17 1.10 16.28
N GLY A 12 13.42 0.22 15.30
CA GLY A 12 14.74 -0.29 14.99
C GLY A 12 15.22 -1.44 15.90
N THR A 13 14.43 -1.84 16.91
CA THR A 13 14.79 -2.91 17.82
C THR A 13 14.13 -4.25 17.48
N SER A 14 14.66 -5.33 18.03
CA SER A 14 14.05 -6.67 17.88
C SER A 14 12.69 -6.81 18.58
N LYS A 15 12.33 -5.89 19.47
CA LYS A 15 11.04 -5.88 20.18
C LYS A 15 9.85 -5.73 19.23
N CYS A 16 10.07 -5.14 18.06
CA CYS A 16 9.04 -5.02 17.01
C CYS A 16 8.69 -6.34 16.33
N LYS A 17 9.47 -7.41 16.53
CA LYS A 17 9.24 -8.73 15.93
C LYS A 17 8.26 -9.56 16.76
N THR A 18 7.03 -9.09 16.88
CA THR A 18 5.96 -9.86 17.53
C THR A 18 5.55 -11.07 16.70
N ALA A 19 4.86 -12.04 17.30
CA ALA A 19 4.35 -13.22 16.59
C ALA A 19 3.48 -12.81 15.40
N GLU A 20 2.66 -11.79 15.55
CA GLU A 20 1.79 -11.26 14.51
C GLU A 20 2.59 -10.63 13.36
N VAL A 21 3.64 -9.86 13.66
CA VAL A 21 4.54 -9.31 12.63
C VAL A 21 5.25 -10.43 11.87
N LEU A 22 5.69 -11.48 12.56
CA LEU A 22 6.34 -12.63 11.93
C LEU A 22 5.37 -13.39 11.00
N GLU A 23 4.13 -13.60 11.43
CA GLU A 23 3.09 -14.22 10.59
C GLU A 23 2.84 -13.40 9.32
N LEU A 24 2.66 -12.10 9.45
CA LEU A 24 2.44 -11.21 8.31
C LEU A 24 3.66 -11.12 7.38
N THR A 25 4.86 -11.14 7.96
CA THR A 25 6.12 -11.21 7.20
C THR A 25 6.15 -12.47 6.33
N GLU A 26 5.76 -13.60 6.90
CA GLU A 26 5.72 -14.86 6.16
C GLU A 26 4.66 -14.84 5.05
N ARG A 27 3.49 -14.24 5.28
CA ARG A 27 2.48 -14.05 4.24
C ARG A 27 3.01 -13.21 3.07
N ILE A 28 3.73 -12.12 3.35
CA ILE A 28 4.39 -11.31 2.31
C ILE A 28 5.44 -12.15 1.58
N ARG A 29 6.25 -12.90 2.30
CA ARG A 29 7.32 -13.73 1.71
C ARG A 29 6.78 -14.78 0.74
N LEU A 30 5.66 -15.40 1.06
CA LEU A 30 5.02 -16.44 0.24
C LEU A 30 4.24 -15.88 -0.95
N ALA A 31 3.87 -14.60 -0.92
CA ALA A 31 3.15 -13.98 -2.02
C ALA A 31 4.07 -13.76 -3.23
N GLU A 32 3.56 -13.99 -4.43
CA GLU A 32 4.25 -13.64 -5.68
C GLU A 32 4.08 -12.17 -6.02
N ALA A 33 2.90 -11.63 -5.71
CA ALA A 33 2.56 -10.23 -5.93
C ALA A 33 1.76 -9.68 -4.75
N ILE A 34 1.82 -8.38 -4.55
CA ILE A 34 1.17 -7.69 -3.45
C ILE A 34 0.37 -6.51 -4.00
N VAL A 35 -0.88 -6.39 -3.58
CA VAL A 35 -1.69 -5.21 -3.84
C VAL A 35 -1.84 -4.43 -2.54
N VAL A 36 -1.36 -3.20 -2.55
CA VAL A 36 -1.44 -2.27 -1.41
C VAL A 36 -2.63 -1.35 -1.60
N ALA A 37 -3.68 -1.53 -0.82
CA ALA A 37 -4.82 -0.61 -0.76
C ALA A 37 -4.59 0.40 0.38
N THR A 38 -4.56 1.69 0.07
CA THR A 38 -4.21 2.73 1.05
C THR A 38 -4.99 4.02 0.83
N PRO A 39 -5.45 4.69 1.90
CA PRO A 39 -5.84 6.09 1.80
C PRO A 39 -4.60 6.96 1.59
N ILE A 40 -4.79 8.08 0.90
CA ILE A 40 -3.76 9.10 0.73
C ILE A 40 -4.02 10.21 1.74
N TYR A 41 -3.05 10.46 2.61
CA TYR A 41 -3.07 11.52 3.60
C TYR A 41 -1.82 12.40 3.46
N VAL A 42 -2.03 13.72 3.48
CA VAL A 42 -0.92 14.69 3.43
C VAL A 42 0.07 14.40 2.29
N TYR A 43 -0.48 14.06 1.11
CA TYR A 43 0.30 13.76 -0.10
C TYR A 43 1.21 12.52 0.02
N ASP A 44 0.85 11.53 0.86
CA ASP A 44 1.57 10.26 0.99
C ASP A 44 0.61 9.11 1.34
N VAL A 45 1.11 7.89 1.35
CA VAL A 45 0.39 6.73 1.88
C VAL A 45 0.15 6.87 3.37
N SER A 46 -0.81 6.14 3.91
CA SER A 46 -1.04 6.17 5.36
C SER A 46 0.19 5.68 6.14
N ALA A 47 0.43 6.26 7.31
CA ALA A 47 1.53 5.86 8.20
C ALA A 47 1.49 4.36 8.54
N ALA A 48 0.30 3.75 8.59
CA ALA A 48 0.15 2.32 8.82
C ALA A 48 0.81 1.48 7.71
N VAL A 49 0.71 1.90 6.45
CA VAL A 49 1.35 1.21 5.32
C VAL A 49 2.87 1.33 5.42
N LYS A 50 3.39 2.55 5.68
CA LYS A 50 4.83 2.74 5.82
C LYS A 50 5.39 1.91 6.98
N ASN A 51 4.74 1.96 8.15
CA ASN A 51 5.13 1.16 9.31
C ASN A 51 5.08 -0.35 9.02
N PHE A 52 4.07 -0.80 8.27
CA PHE A 52 3.96 -2.21 7.89
C PHE A 52 5.13 -2.64 6.98
N VAL A 53 5.51 -1.83 6.01
CA VAL A 53 6.69 -2.09 5.17
C VAL A 53 7.96 -2.14 6.00
N ASP A 54 8.13 -1.22 6.94
CA ASP A 54 9.31 -1.19 7.83
C ASP A 54 9.37 -2.43 8.74
N LEU A 55 8.24 -2.88 9.27
CA LEU A 55 8.15 -4.08 10.12
C LEU A 55 8.44 -5.38 9.36
N THR A 56 8.00 -5.49 8.11
CA THR A 56 8.10 -6.71 7.31
C THR A 56 9.34 -6.75 6.41
N GLY A 57 9.96 -5.61 6.19
CA GLY A 57 11.30 -5.45 5.62
C GLY A 57 11.55 -6.28 4.36
N ARG A 58 12.62 -7.09 4.39
CA ARG A 58 13.10 -7.85 3.23
C ARG A 58 12.13 -8.90 2.68
N ALA A 59 11.00 -9.17 3.34
CA ALA A 59 9.98 -10.04 2.77
C ALA A 59 9.39 -9.50 1.46
N TRP A 60 9.53 -8.19 1.20
CA TRP A 60 9.10 -7.53 -0.03
C TRP A 60 10.05 -7.75 -1.21
N THR A 61 11.26 -8.28 -0.96
CA THR A 61 12.29 -8.39 -2.00
C THR A 61 11.78 -9.12 -3.24
N ASP A 62 12.02 -8.50 -4.41
CA ASP A 62 11.70 -9.01 -5.75
C ASP A 62 10.19 -9.24 -6.01
N LYS A 63 9.30 -8.65 -5.21
CA LYS A 63 7.84 -8.78 -5.39
C LYS A 63 7.31 -7.83 -6.47
N ALA A 64 6.29 -8.27 -7.19
CA ALA A 64 5.45 -7.36 -7.98
C ALA A 64 4.47 -6.64 -7.06
N VAL A 65 4.41 -5.30 -7.15
CA VAL A 65 3.56 -4.50 -6.26
C VAL A 65 2.67 -3.57 -7.06
N GLY A 66 1.37 -3.64 -6.79
CA GLY A 66 0.35 -2.73 -7.33
C GLY A 66 -0.30 -1.89 -6.22
N PHE A 67 -0.90 -0.76 -6.58
CA PHE A 67 -1.51 0.14 -5.62
C PHE A 67 -2.97 0.46 -5.96
N LEU A 68 -3.80 0.49 -4.91
CA LEU A 68 -5.16 0.99 -4.93
C LEU A 68 -5.24 2.16 -3.94
N CYS A 69 -5.37 3.38 -4.45
CA CYS A 69 -5.33 4.58 -3.65
C CYS A 69 -6.71 5.23 -3.55
N ALA A 70 -7.09 5.67 -2.37
CA ALA A 70 -8.28 6.47 -2.13
C ALA A 70 -7.87 7.83 -1.57
N ALA A 71 -8.32 8.92 -2.19
CA ALA A 71 -7.98 10.29 -1.80
C ALA A 71 -9.20 11.20 -1.80
N GLY A 72 -9.12 12.31 -1.07
CA GLY A 72 -10.18 13.32 -1.06
C GLY A 72 -10.33 14.10 -2.37
N GLY A 73 -9.29 14.13 -3.21
CA GLY A 73 -9.30 14.85 -4.49
C GLY A 73 -8.19 14.41 -5.43
N SER A 74 -8.16 14.96 -6.63
CA SER A 74 -7.27 14.53 -7.73
C SER A 74 -5.84 15.03 -7.65
N PHE A 75 -5.54 16.01 -6.80
CA PHE A 75 -4.24 16.69 -6.78
C PHE A 75 -3.09 15.85 -6.22
N SER A 76 -3.38 14.78 -5.49
CA SER A 76 -2.38 13.92 -4.85
C SER A 76 -2.07 12.66 -5.65
N TYR A 77 -2.32 12.65 -6.97
CA TYR A 77 -2.12 11.48 -7.81
C TYR A 77 -0.69 10.91 -7.73
N MET A 78 0.32 11.77 -7.61
CA MET A 78 1.73 11.36 -7.56
C MET A 78 2.22 10.98 -6.16
N SER A 79 1.39 11.04 -5.14
CA SER A 79 1.76 10.76 -3.74
C SER A 79 2.31 9.35 -3.52
N ILE A 80 1.96 8.40 -4.40
CA ILE A 80 2.43 7.02 -4.32
C ILE A 80 3.94 6.86 -4.60
N LEU A 81 4.58 7.84 -5.22
CA LEU A 81 5.99 7.74 -5.63
C LEU A 81 6.94 7.57 -4.45
N SER A 82 6.64 8.13 -3.29
CA SER A 82 7.46 7.99 -2.09
C SER A 82 7.64 6.51 -1.71
N ILE A 83 6.53 5.82 -1.48
CA ILE A 83 6.56 4.40 -1.09
C ILE A 83 7.03 3.50 -2.26
N ALA A 84 6.66 3.83 -3.49
CA ALA A 84 7.10 3.08 -4.67
C ALA A 84 8.62 3.12 -4.83
N ASN A 85 9.24 4.29 -4.66
CA ASN A 85 10.69 4.44 -4.67
C ASN A 85 11.36 3.62 -3.56
N SER A 86 10.82 3.68 -2.33
CA SER A 86 11.35 2.87 -1.23
C SER A 86 11.31 1.38 -1.55
N LEU A 87 10.21 0.88 -2.09
CA LEU A 87 10.06 -0.53 -2.45
C LEU A 87 10.99 -0.93 -3.61
N MET A 88 11.16 -0.07 -4.62
CA MET A 88 12.07 -0.33 -5.74
C MET A 88 13.53 -0.33 -5.31
N LEU A 89 13.95 0.68 -4.54
CA LEU A 89 15.36 0.89 -4.23
C LEU A 89 15.86 -0.04 -3.13
N ASP A 90 15.06 -0.26 -2.08
CA ASP A 90 15.46 -1.12 -0.96
C ASP A 90 15.23 -2.60 -1.23
N PHE A 91 14.11 -2.93 -1.91
CA PHE A 91 13.68 -4.32 -2.03
C PHE A 91 13.62 -4.82 -3.48
N ARG A 92 14.02 -4.02 -4.44
CA ARG A 92 13.99 -4.35 -5.88
C ARG A 92 12.59 -4.80 -6.36
N CYS A 93 11.54 -4.23 -5.78
CA CYS A 93 10.17 -4.54 -6.18
C CYS A 93 9.91 -4.08 -7.62
N LEU A 94 9.17 -4.89 -8.36
CA LEU A 94 8.60 -4.49 -9.64
C LEU A 94 7.29 -3.74 -9.39
N ILE A 95 7.32 -2.42 -9.52
CA ILE A 95 6.13 -1.60 -9.32
C ILE A 95 5.30 -1.59 -10.61
N LEU A 96 4.01 -1.95 -10.48
CA LEU A 96 3.07 -1.83 -11.59
C LEU A 96 2.86 -0.34 -11.92
N PRO A 97 3.15 0.12 -13.15
CA PRO A 97 3.20 1.54 -13.49
C PRO A 97 1.82 2.21 -13.52
N ARG A 98 0.75 1.42 -13.56
CA ARG A 98 -0.63 1.91 -13.46
C ARG A 98 -1.22 1.47 -12.14
N PHE A 99 -1.64 2.42 -11.35
CA PHE A 99 -2.35 2.18 -10.10
C PHE A 99 -3.76 2.78 -10.16
N VAL A 100 -4.65 2.24 -9.37
CA VAL A 100 -5.99 2.79 -9.21
C VAL A 100 -5.91 3.96 -8.24
N TYR A 101 -6.48 5.09 -8.64
CA TYR A 101 -6.59 6.28 -7.81
C TYR A 101 -8.05 6.72 -7.81
N ALA A 102 -8.74 6.48 -6.70
CA ALA A 102 -10.13 6.83 -6.51
C ALA A 102 -10.24 8.10 -5.65
N THR A 103 -11.11 9.00 -6.05
CA THR A 103 -11.40 10.24 -5.31
C THR A 103 -12.81 10.16 -4.70
N SER A 104 -13.17 11.14 -3.87
CA SER A 104 -14.54 11.23 -3.32
C SER A 104 -15.62 11.15 -4.39
N ASP A 105 -15.37 11.65 -5.60
CA ASP A 105 -16.33 11.65 -6.71
C ASP A 105 -16.57 10.26 -7.32
N ASP A 106 -15.68 9.31 -7.05
CA ASP A 106 -15.79 7.92 -7.51
C ASP A 106 -16.64 7.05 -6.57
N PHE A 107 -16.99 7.58 -5.38
CA PHE A 107 -17.83 6.90 -4.39
C PHE A 107 -19.22 7.54 -4.37
N VAL A 108 -20.26 6.76 -4.60
CA VAL A 108 -21.66 7.18 -4.46
C VAL A 108 -22.13 6.73 -3.08
N THR A 109 -22.30 7.67 -2.15
CA THR A 109 -22.77 7.42 -0.78
C THR A 109 -22.15 6.18 -0.14
N ASP A 110 -21.41 6.25 0.89
CA ASP A 110 -20.78 5.20 1.75
C ASP A 110 -20.78 3.72 1.27
N LYS A 111 -21.32 3.44 0.09
CA LYS A 111 -21.30 2.15 -0.60
C LYS A 111 -20.46 2.31 -1.86
N ILE A 112 -19.42 1.51 -1.96
CA ILE A 112 -18.70 1.31 -3.21
C ILE A 112 -19.76 1.02 -4.28
N SER A 113 -19.89 1.93 -5.26
CA SER A 113 -20.66 1.62 -6.46
C SER A 113 -20.08 0.35 -7.04
N SER A 114 -20.90 -0.67 -7.25
CA SER A 114 -20.51 -1.95 -7.86
C SER A 114 -19.97 -1.80 -9.30
N SER A 115 -19.81 -0.58 -9.75
CA SER A 115 -19.24 -0.17 -11.02
C SER A 115 -18.09 0.80 -10.76
N ILE A 116 -16.93 0.29 -10.35
CA ILE A 116 -15.69 1.04 -10.56
C ILE A 116 -15.56 1.17 -12.08
N LYS A 117 -16.03 2.28 -12.62
CA LYS A 117 -15.73 2.65 -14.01
C LYS A 117 -14.24 2.97 -14.04
N ILE A 118 -13.43 1.95 -14.32
CA ILE A 118 -12.07 2.18 -14.80
C ILE A 118 -12.24 3.13 -15.98
N LYS A 119 -11.93 4.42 -15.80
CA LYS A 119 -11.92 5.37 -16.91
C LYS A 119 -10.94 4.80 -17.94
N LYS A 120 -11.48 4.15 -18.99
CA LYS A 120 -10.69 3.80 -20.16
C LYS A 120 -10.22 5.14 -20.72
N TYR A 121 -8.96 5.47 -20.52
CA TYR A 121 -8.35 6.54 -21.29
C TYR A 121 -8.47 6.15 -22.76
N LYS A 122 -9.33 6.88 -23.49
CA LYS A 122 -9.29 6.82 -24.94
C LYS A 122 -7.91 7.24 -25.40
N LYS A 123 -7.30 6.41 -26.24
CA LYS A 123 -6.05 6.73 -26.92
C LYS A 123 -6.20 7.99 -27.76
#